data_d2cd082b22dc910e01587b976dc784fe
#
_entry.id   d2cd082b22dc910e01587b976dc784fe
#
_cell.length_a   1.000
_cell.length_b   1.000
_cell.length_c   1.000
_cell.angle_alpha   90.00
_cell.angle_beta   90.00
_cell.angle_gamma   90.00
#
_symmetry.space_group_name_H-M   'P 1'
#
loop_
_entity.id
_entity.type
_entity.pdbx_description
1 polymer ?
#
loop_
_entity_poly.entity_id
_entity_poly.type
_entity_poly.pdbx_seq_one_letter_code
_entity_poly.pdbx_strand_id
1 'polypeptide(L)'
;MNVSGMAELTRRLETIRRDVASHILPEAGHAALAPLLSTMRQCADRGASNSEPSLSAGIAIRPVVTGWNAVTLRVGPSKQHYHRALAQEYGTATQAAAPFIRPALDHHKHQVLRILAANVRYGIENR
;
A
#
# COMPACT_ATOMS: atom_id res chain seq x y z
N MET A 1 -16.47 -28.32 -31.14
CA MET A 1 -15.76 -27.70 -30.01
C MET A 1 -15.29 -28.77 -29.03
N ASN A 2 -14.04 -28.67 -28.62
CA ASN A 2 -13.46 -29.65 -27.74
C ASN A 2 -13.76 -29.28 -26.25
N VAL A 3 -14.65 -30.02 -25.62
CA VAL A 3 -15.06 -29.77 -24.23
C VAL A 3 -13.89 -29.95 -23.27
N SER A 4 -12.98 -30.92 -23.54
CA SER A 4 -11.77 -31.11 -22.73
C SER A 4 -10.86 -29.89 -22.76
N GLY A 5 -10.71 -29.26 -23.91
CA GLY A 5 -9.92 -28.04 -24.05
C GLY A 5 -10.50 -26.87 -23.28
N MET A 6 -11.83 -26.75 -23.21
CA MET A 6 -12.49 -25.72 -22.43
C MET A 6 -12.27 -25.90 -20.93
N ALA A 7 -12.35 -27.14 -20.44
CA ALA A 7 -12.10 -27.44 -19.03
C ALA A 7 -10.63 -27.17 -18.65
N GLU A 8 -9.70 -27.51 -19.52
CA GLU A 8 -8.28 -27.22 -19.34
C GLU A 8 -8.02 -25.73 -19.26
N LEU A 9 -8.60 -24.97 -20.19
CA LEU A 9 -8.46 -23.51 -20.23
C LEU A 9 -9.00 -22.87 -18.95
N THR A 10 -10.19 -23.29 -18.52
CA THR A 10 -10.81 -22.80 -17.29
C THR A 10 -9.90 -23.04 -16.08
N ARG A 11 -9.31 -24.23 -16.00
CA ARG A 11 -8.40 -24.60 -14.91
C ARG A 11 -7.15 -23.73 -14.89
N ARG A 12 -6.56 -23.48 -16.06
CA ARG A 12 -5.38 -22.60 -16.18
C ARG A 12 -5.70 -21.17 -15.80
N LEU A 13 -6.84 -20.63 -16.24
CA LEU A 13 -7.27 -19.28 -15.86
C LEU A 13 -7.49 -19.17 -14.36
N GLU A 14 -8.08 -20.20 -13.76
CA GLU A 14 -8.28 -20.23 -12.30
C GLU A 14 -6.96 -20.25 -11.54
N THR A 15 -5.98 -21.00 -12.01
CA THR A 15 -4.64 -21.04 -11.42
C THR A 15 -3.96 -19.68 -11.52
N ILE A 16 -4.04 -19.03 -12.68
CA ILE A 16 -3.48 -17.69 -12.89
C ILE A 16 -4.14 -16.70 -11.93
N ARG A 17 -5.45 -16.75 -11.81
CA ARG A 17 -6.20 -15.87 -10.91
C ARG A 17 -5.75 -16.03 -9.46
N ARG A 18 -5.56 -17.26 -8.99
CA ARG A 18 -5.07 -17.53 -7.64
C ARG A 18 -3.67 -16.99 -7.42
N ASP A 19 -2.77 -17.19 -8.37
CA ASP A 19 -1.41 -16.69 -8.27
C ASP A 19 -1.38 -15.16 -8.24
N VAL A 20 -2.18 -14.52 -9.10
CA VAL A 20 -2.28 -13.07 -9.12
C VAL A 20 -2.78 -12.55 -7.79
N ALA A 21 -3.86 -13.13 -7.25
CA ALA A 21 -4.45 -12.66 -6.00
C ALA A 21 -3.58 -12.94 -4.79
N SER A 22 -2.87 -14.08 -4.74
CA SER A 22 -2.14 -14.50 -3.55
C SER A 22 -0.67 -14.07 -3.53
N HIS A 23 -0.03 -13.88 -4.68
CA HIS A 23 1.40 -13.57 -4.75
C HIS A 23 1.70 -12.29 -5.52
N ILE A 24 1.19 -12.16 -6.74
CA ILE A 24 1.56 -11.06 -7.63
C ILE A 24 1.02 -9.72 -7.13
N LEU A 25 -0.27 -9.64 -6.79
CA LEU A 25 -0.88 -8.40 -6.33
C LEU A 25 -0.31 -7.91 -5.00
N PRO A 26 -0.14 -8.76 -3.96
CA PRO A 26 0.47 -8.29 -2.72
C PRO A 26 1.90 -7.79 -2.92
N GLU A 27 2.73 -8.49 -3.67
CA GLU A 27 4.10 -8.05 -3.95
C GLU A 27 4.14 -6.75 -4.74
N ALA A 28 3.30 -6.64 -5.78
CA ALA A 28 3.20 -5.43 -6.58
C ALA A 28 2.71 -4.25 -5.74
N GLY A 29 1.75 -4.49 -4.85
CA GLY A 29 1.24 -3.47 -3.93
C GLY A 29 2.30 -2.97 -2.98
N HIS A 30 3.08 -3.84 -2.37
CA HIS A 30 4.19 -3.45 -1.51
C HIS A 30 5.24 -2.65 -2.26
N ALA A 31 5.63 -3.09 -3.46
CA ALA A 31 6.59 -2.36 -4.29
C ALA A 31 6.06 -0.98 -4.68
N ALA A 32 4.78 -0.87 -5.01
CA ALA A 32 4.16 0.39 -5.40
C ALA A 32 4.07 1.38 -4.23
N LEU A 33 3.79 0.88 -3.02
CA LEU A 33 3.62 1.72 -1.84
C LEU A 33 4.93 2.05 -1.12
N ALA A 34 6.03 1.37 -1.44
CA ALA A 34 7.30 1.61 -0.78
C ALA A 34 7.79 3.06 -0.88
N PRO A 35 7.78 3.73 -2.05
CA PRO A 35 8.15 5.15 -2.13
C PRO A 35 7.24 6.05 -1.31
N LEU A 36 5.94 5.78 -1.32
CA LEU A 36 4.96 6.52 -0.54
C LEU A 36 5.23 6.38 0.95
N LEU A 37 5.51 5.16 1.41
CA LEU A 37 5.86 4.88 2.80
C LEU A 37 7.11 5.65 3.23
N SER A 38 8.15 5.64 2.40
CA SER A 38 9.38 6.37 2.67
C SER A 38 9.14 7.86 2.83
N THR A 39 8.36 8.45 1.93
CA THR A 39 8.03 9.87 1.96
C THR A 39 7.17 10.23 3.17
N MET A 40 6.20 9.39 3.52
CA MET A 40 5.38 9.58 4.73
C MET A 40 6.25 9.60 5.98
N ARG A 41 7.20 8.68 6.09
CA ARG A 41 8.11 8.62 7.24
C ARG A 41 8.97 9.86 7.34
N GLN A 42 9.51 10.33 6.23
CA GLN A 42 10.32 11.55 6.20
C GLN A 42 9.50 12.78 6.60
N CYS A 43 8.28 12.90 6.09
CA CYS A 43 7.41 14.02 6.41
C CYS A 43 6.94 13.97 7.87
N ALA A 44 6.67 12.78 8.38
CA ALA A 44 6.31 12.60 9.80
C ALA A 44 7.44 13.03 10.72
N ASP A 45 8.69 12.68 10.39
CA ASP A 45 9.85 13.06 11.17
C ASP A 45 10.08 14.57 11.19
N ARG A 46 9.80 15.26 10.08
CA ARG A 46 9.95 16.72 10.02
C ARG A 46 9.00 17.45 10.94
N GLY A 47 7.79 16.91 11.15
CA GLY A 47 6.80 17.50 12.01
C GLY A 47 6.82 16.98 13.44
N ALA A 48 7.69 16.01 13.74
CA ALA A 48 7.68 15.34 15.03
C ALA A 48 8.29 16.18 16.13
N SER A 49 7.59 16.27 17.25
CA SER A 49 8.20 16.61 18.53
C SER A 49 9.06 15.40 18.96
N ASN A 50 10.08 15.65 19.79
CA ASN A 50 11.02 14.62 20.25
C ASN A 50 10.40 13.61 21.22
N SER A 51 9.14 13.24 21.02
CA SER A 51 8.47 12.27 21.89
C SER A 51 8.65 10.86 21.36
N GLU A 52 9.00 9.96 22.24
CA GLU A 52 9.12 8.54 21.95
C GLU A 52 7.81 7.81 22.31
N PRO A 53 7.39 6.79 21.58
CA PRO A 53 8.00 6.27 20.35
C PRO A 53 7.77 7.19 19.15
N SER A 54 8.68 7.13 18.18
CA SER A 54 8.61 7.96 16.98
C SER A 54 7.37 7.62 16.13
N LEU A 55 6.68 8.66 15.67
CA LEU A 55 5.53 8.48 14.77
C LEU A 55 5.94 7.76 13.47
N SER A 56 7.11 8.11 12.91
CA SER A 56 7.58 7.48 11.68
C SER A 56 7.79 5.98 11.82
N ALA A 57 8.21 5.52 12.99
CA ALA A 57 8.39 4.09 13.25
C ALA A 57 7.08 3.31 13.23
N GLY A 58 5.96 3.97 13.51
CA GLY A 58 4.64 3.35 13.49
C GLY A 58 3.97 3.32 12.11
N ILE A 59 4.54 4.00 11.12
CA ILE A 59 4.00 4.01 9.76
C ILE A 59 4.48 2.77 9.02
N ALA A 60 3.56 1.98 8.50
CA ALA A 60 3.88 0.74 7.79
C ALA A 60 2.82 0.41 6.76
N ILE A 61 3.17 -0.49 5.84
CA ILE A 61 2.23 -1.09 4.91
C ILE A 61 1.64 -2.33 5.56
N ARG A 62 0.31 -2.40 5.65
CA ARG A 62 -0.38 -3.53 6.27
C ARG A 62 -1.41 -4.11 5.32
N PRO A 63 -1.49 -5.45 5.20
CA PRO A 63 -2.56 -6.08 4.44
C PRO A 63 -3.89 -5.95 5.18
N VAL A 64 -4.97 -5.77 4.42
CA VAL A 64 -6.33 -5.81 4.93
C VAL A 64 -6.99 -7.03 4.32
N VAL A 65 -7.62 -7.85 5.16
CA VAL A 65 -8.33 -9.04 4.67
C VAL A 65 -9.55 -8.57 3.88
N THR A 66 -9.51 -8.81 2.57
CA THR A 66 -10.60 -8.51 1.66
C THR A 66 -11.04 -9.82 1.00
N GLY A 67 -12.04 -9.78 0.13
CA GLY A 67 -12.55 -10.97 -0.53
C GLY A 67 -11.48 -11.75 -1.29
N TRP A 68 -11.80 -12.96 -1.67
CA TRP A 68 -10.88 -13.89 -2.36
C TRP A 68 -10.39 -13.40 -3.73
N ASN A 69 -11.05 -12.40 -4.30
CA ASN A 69 -10.71 -11.85 -5.62
C ASN A 69 -10.24 -10.39 -5.54
N ALA A 70 -9.91 -9.90 -4.36
CA ALA A 70 -9.46 -8.54 -4.18
C ALA A 70 -8.36 -8.48 -3.10
N VAL A 71 -7.38 -7.60 -3.30
CA VAL A 71 -6.29 -7.38 -2.36
C VAL A 71 -6.29 -5.90 -1.98
N THR A 72 -6.29 -5.62 -0.69
CA THR A 72 -6.20 -4.27 -0.17
C THR A 72 -4.99 -4.15 0.73
N LEU A 73 -4.15 -3.16 0.48
CA LEU A 73 -3.04 -2.81 1.34
C LEU A 73 -3.27 -1.40 1.88
N ARG A 74 -2.92 -1.20 3.13
CA ARG A 74 -2.95 0.12 3.77
C ARG A 74 -1.55 0.57 4.10
N VAL A 75 -1.28 1.84 3.84
CA VAL A 75 -0.07 2.50 4.32
C VAL A 75 -0.50 3.61 5.26
N GLY A 76 0.08 3.62 6.45
CA GLY A 76 -0.28 4.63 7.43
C GLY A 76 0.18 4.29 8.85
N PRO A 77 -0.18 5.14 9.83
CA PRO A 77 0.20 4.94 11.22
C PRO A 77 -0.56 3.78 11.86
N SER A 78 0.06 3.16 12.87
CA SER A 78 -0.58 2.14 13.69
C SER A 78 -1.62 2.75 14.62
N LYS A 79 -2.46 1.91 15.25
CA LYS A 79 -3.46 2.36 16.21
C LYS A 79 -2.85 3.13 17.37
N GLN A 80 -1.66 2.76 17.83
CA GLN A 80 -0.97 3.44 18.93
C GLN A 80 -0.63 4.89 18.60
N HIS A 81 -0.45 5.20 17.32
CA HIS A 81 -0.05 6.53 16.86
C HIS A 81 -1.19 7.31 16.21
N TYR A 82 -2.40 6.78 16.24
CA TYR A 82 -3.54 7.34 15.51
C TYR A 82 -3.82 8.80 15.92
N HIS A 83 -3.89 9.07 17.22
CA HIS A 83 -4.18 10.42 17.70
C HIS A 83 -3.06 11.40 17.35
N ARG A 84 -1.82 10.96 17.48
CA ARG A 84 -0.66 11.79 17.10
C ARG A 84 -0.65 12.08 15.61
N ALA A 85 -0.99 11.10 14.78
CA ALA A 85 -1.07 11.27 13.35
C ALA A 85 -2.15 12.28 12.95
N LEU A 86 -3.33 12.20 13.54
CA LEU A 86 -4.41 13.16 13.30
C LEU A 86 -4.00 14.57 13.71
N ALA A 87 -3.38 14.71 14.89
CA ALA A 87 -2.93 16.00 15.40
C ALA A 87 -1.89 16.62 14.47
N GLN A 88 -0.97 15.83 13.96
CA GLN A 88 0.06 16.31 13.03
C GLN A 88 -0.52 16.67 11.66
N GLU A 89 -1.43 15.84 11.13
CA GLU A 89 -2.00 16.06 9.80
C GLU A 89 -2.89 17.30 9.75
N TYR A 90 -3.74 17.49 10.75
CA TYR A 90 -4.76 18.56 10.76
C TYR A 90 -4.47 19.68 11.74
N GLY A 91 -3.54 19.48 12.67
CA GLY A 91 -3.26 20.43 13.72
C GLY A 91 -4.26 20.36 14.88
N THR A 92 -3.92 21.03 15.96
CA THR A 92 -4.77 21.16 17.15
C THR A 92 -4.73 22.60 17.64
N ALA A 93 -5.46 22.90 18.72
CA ALA A 93 -5.45 24.24 19.34
C ALA A 93 -4.05 24.65 19.82
N THR A 94 -3.20 23.66 20.17
CA THR A 94 -1.86 23.89 20.71
C THR A 94 -0.73 23.52 19.76
N GLN A 95 -1.05 22.93 18.62
CA GLN A 95 -0.07 22.45 17.66
C GLN A 95 -0.47 22.85 16.23
N ALA A 96 0.47 23.46 15.51
CA ALA A 96 0.25 23.80 14.11
C ALA A 96 0.22 22.52 13.25
N ALA A 97 -0.57 22.50 12.19
CA ALA A 97 -0.63 21.40 11.28
C ALA A 97 0.71 21.23 10.55
N ALA A 98 1.19 19.98 10.49
CA ALA A 98 2.36 19.59 9.70
C ALA A 98 2.00 18.34 8.91
N PRO A 99 1.21 18.45 7.81
CA PRO A 99 0.69 17.31 7.08
C PRO A 99 1.80 16.42 6.54
N PHE A 100 1.62 15.11 6.64
CA PHE A 100 2.57 14.13 6.11
C PHE A 100 1.92 13.09 5.19
N ILE A 101 0.60 12.91 5.31
CA ILE A 101 -0.12 11.94 4.50
C ILE A 101 -0.50 12.55 3.16
N ARG A 102 -1.19 13.70 3.18
CA ARG A 102 -1.66 14.36 1.96
C ARG A 102 -0.53 14.78 1.03
N PRO A 103 0.55 15.46 1.51
CA PRO A 103 1.65 15.82 0.62
C PRO A 103 2.33 14.60 0.01
N ALA A 104 2.53 13.52 0.78
CA ALA A 104 3.14 12.30 0.28
C ALA A 104 2.27 11.66 -0.81
N LEU A 105 0.97 11.57 -0.57
CA LEU A 105 0.02 11.00 -1.53
C LEU A 105 -0.03 11.82 -2.81
N ASP A 106 -0.16 13.15 -2.71
CA ASP A 106 -0.24 14.04 -3.87
C ASP A 106 1.02 13.97 -4.72
N HIS A 107 2.18 13.82 -4.08
CA HIS A 107 3.47 13.75 -4.77
C HIS A 107 3.66 12.40 -5.49
N HIS A 108 3.18 11.30 -4.90
CA HIS A 108 3.49 9.95 -5.37
C HIS A 108 2.34 9.21 -6.05
N LYS A 109 1.12 9.74 -6.08
CA LYS A 109 -0.05 8.97 -6.55
C LYS A 109 0.10 8.41 -7.96
N HIS A 110 0.67 9.15 -8.89
CA HIS A 110 0.87 8.67 -10.26
C HIS A 110 2.00 7.65 -10.35
N GLN A 111 3.05 7.85 -9.56
CA GLN A 111 4.17 6.92 -9.47
C GLN A 111 3.73 5.57 -8.89
N VAL A 112 2.89 5.60 -7.86
CA VAL A 112 2.34 4.37 -7.26
C VAL A 112 1.59 3.55 -8.31
N LEU A 113 0.72 4.19 -9.08
CA LEU A 113 -0.02 3.49 -10.13
C LEU A 113 0.89 2.93 -11.22
N ARG A 114 1.92 3.65 -11.61
CA ARG A 114 2.89 3.19 -12.61
C ARG A 114 3.68 1.99 -12.12
N ILE A 115 4.18 2.05 -10.90
CA ILE A 115 4.94 0.95 -10.29
C ILE A 115 4.05 -0.28 -10.14
N LEU A 116 2.83 -0.09 -9.67
CA LEU A 116 1.86 -1.18 -9.52
C LEU A 116 1.61 -1.88 -10.84
N ALA A 117 1.30 -1.12 -11.89
CA ALA A 117 1.04 -1.67 -13.21
C ALA A 117 2.25 -2.44 -13.76
N ALA A 118 3.44 -1.86 -13.61
CA ALA A 118 4.67 -2.50 -14.09
C ALA A 118 4.97 -3.81 -13.36
N ASN A 119 4.79 -3.84 -12.04
CA ASN A 119 5.06 -5.05 -11.25
C ASN A 119 4.01 -6.14 -11.48
N VAL A 120 2.75 -5.78 -11.63
CA VAL A 120 1.69 -6.74 -11.96
C VAL A 120 1.96 -7.36 -13.33
N ARG A 121 2.30 -6.54 -14.31
CA ARG A 121 2.62 -7.00 -15.65
C ARG A 121 3.82 -7.95 -15.65
N TYR A 122 4.89 -7.57 -14.97
CA TYR A 122 6.08 -8.39 -14.82
C TYR A 122 5.74 -9.75 -14.18
N GLY A 123 4.97 -9.73 -13.10
CA GLY A 123 4.58 -10.96 -12.40
C GLY A 123 3.77 -11.90 -13.28
N ILE A 124 2.86 -11.37 -14.08
CA ILE A 124 2.04 -12.18 -14.99
C ILE A 124 2.88 -12.75 -16.14
N GLU A 125 3.76 -11.93 -16.72
CA GLU A 125 4.58 -12.35 -17.86
C GLU A 125 5.66 -13.36 -17.47
N ASN A 126 6.12 -13.35 -16.24
CA ASN A 126 7.23 -14.18 -15.77
C ASN A 126 6.80 -15.30 -14.81
N ARG A 127 5.59 -15.77 -14.96
CA ARG A 127 5.08 -16.90 -14.16
C ARG A 127 5.75 -18.21 -14.53
#